data_aa5b04bf16f2cfa7037d5af7a2c98560
#
_entry.id   aa5b04bf16f2cfa7037d5af7a2c98560
#
_cell.length_a   1.000
_cell.length_b   1.000
_cell.length_c   1.000
_cell.angle_alpha   90.00
_cell.angle_beta   90.00
_cell.angle_gamma   90.00
#
_symmetry.space_group_name_H-M   'P 1'
#
loop_
_entity.id
_entity.type
_entity.pdbx_description
1 polymer ?
#
loop_
_entity_poly.entity_id
_entity_poly.type
_entity_poly.pdbx_seq_one_letter_code
_entity_poly.pdbx_strand_id
1 'polypeptide(L)'
;YAGSTEVTDMLLGIRYLFCRNTRKLHTVYKKIGESQSFDLYENPRALKAGYMVSDSVLDYAMEGTNPLEVQNRLLSGIAGKRLYKMQTVSSEAVWAGTVDFDISLKKGEHGYLYIPGTEPETVTINGQEQKSDYWNNNFLDLGTYDTDTVVHVTAETGMQEAVLGTYRESDLDEIYEMLSSQQMDLKNGKGT
;
A
#
# COMPACT_ATOMS: atom_id res chain seq x y z
N TYR A 1 6.23 -8.33 -6.51
CA TYR A 1 4.85 -8.12 -6.07
C TYR A 1 4.58 -6.62 -6.01
N ALA A 2 4.43 -6.02 -7.20
CA ALA A 2 4.21 -4.59 -7.33
C ALA A 2 2.84 -4.21 -6.71
N GLY A 3 2.82 -3.17 -5.86
CA GLY A 3 1.60 -2.64 -5.28
C GLY A 3 1.05 -3.44 -4.09
N SER A 4 1.90 -4.20 -3.37
CA SER A 4 1.53 -4.77 -2.08
C SER A 4 1.30 -3.66 -1.06
N THR A 5 0.08 -3.60 -0.52
CA THR A 5 -0.35 -2.65 0.52
C THR A 5 -1.12 -3.40 1.57
N GLU A 6 -1.44 -2.74 2.70
CA GLU A 6 -2.31 -3.32 3.73
C GLU A 6 -3.67 -3.73 3.16
N VAL A 7 -4.16 -3.02 2.15
CA VAL A 7 -5.42 -3.36 1.46
C VAL A 7 -5.33 -4.71 0.76
N THR A 8 -4.28 -4.93 -0.02
CA THR A 8 -4.10 -6.20 -0.72
C THR A 8 -3.87 -7.35 0.26
N ASP A 9 -3.09 -7.13 1.31
CA ASP A 9 -2.83 -8.13 2.34
C ASP A 9 -4.10 -8.47 3.13
N MET A 10 -4.94 -7.47 3.41
CA MET A 10 -6.25 -7.65 4.03
C MET A 10 -7.17 -8.49 3.15
N LEU A 11 -7.35 -8.08 1.89
CA LEU A 11 -8.29 -8.73 0.95
C LEU A 11 -7.88 -10.16 0.57
N LEU A 12 -6.57 -10.41 0.45
CA LEU A 12 -6.02 -11.74 0.15
C LEU A 12 -5.90 -12.62 1.40
N GLY A 13 -6.27 -12.13 2.58
CA GLY A 13 -6.19 -12.89 3.82
C GLY A 13 -4.76 -13.22 4.23
N ILE A 14 -3.78 -12.41 3.85
CA ILE A 14 -2.37 -12.58 4.23
C ILE A 14 -2.24 -12.24 5.70
N ARG A 15 -2.23 -13.27 6.53
CA ARG A 15 -2.18 -13.14 7.99
C ARG A 15 -0.78 -13.00 8.54
N TYR A 16 0.20 -13.68 7.95
CA TYR A 16 1.57 -13.68 8.44
C TYR A 16 2.54 -13.25 7.36
N LEU A 17 3.47 -12.36 7.74
CA LEU A 17 4.52 -11.87 6.86
C LEU A 17 5.89 -12.17 7.47
N PHE A 18 6.76 -12.79 6.67
CA PHE A 18 8.17 -12.94 6.98
C PHE A 18 8.94 -11.85 6.26
N CYS A 19 9.56 -10.96 7.00
CA CYS A 19 10.34 -9.86 6.46
C CYS A 19 11.78 -9.93 6.92
N ARG A 20 12.73 -9.57 6.06
CA ARG A 20 14.12 -9.38 6.50
C ARG A 20 14.19 -8.28 7.54
N ASN A 21 15.04 -8.41 8.55
CA ASN A 21 15.17 -7.46 9.66
C ASN A 21 15.54 -6.03 9.22
N THR A 22 15.98 -5.86 7.97
CA THR A 22 16.29 -4.56 7.37
C THR A 22 15.08 -3.80 6.86
N ARG A 23 13.91 -4.48 6.75
CA ARG A 23 12.67 -3.88 6.25
C ARG A 23 11.78 -3.47 7.42
N LYS A 24 11.42 -2.20 7.47
CA LYS A 24 10.37 -1.72 8.36
C LYS A 24 9.02 -1.90 7.66
N LEU A 25 8.12 -2.66 8.29
CA LEU A 25 6.73 -2.71 7.89
C LEU A 25 5.93 -1.59 8.55
N HIS A 26 4.78 -1.31 7.97
CA HIS A 26 3.81 -0.37 8.56
C HIS A 26 3.43 -0.79 9.98
N THR A 27 3.13 0.20 10.83
CA THR A 27 2.82 0.01 12.27
C THR A 27 1.60 -0.86 12.56
N VAL A 28 0.72 -1.05 11.58
CA VAL A 28 -0.44 -1.94 11.69
C VAL A 28 -0.05 -3.41 11.89
N TYR A 29 1.09 -3.84 11.33
CA TYR A 29 1.58 -5.20 11.48
C TYR A 29 2.24 -5.40 12.84
N LYS A 30 1.76 -6.39 13.58
CA LYS A 30 2.28 -6.71 14.90
C LYS A 30 3.45 -7.69 14.79
N LYS A 31 4.64 -7.28 15.22
CA LYS A 31 5.77 -8.21 15.32
C LYS A 31 5.48 -9.26 16.40
N ILE A 32 5.47 -10.53 16.03
CA ILE A 32 5.17 -11.68 16.91
C ILE A 32 6.33 -12.65 17.06
N GLY A 33 7.40 -12.49 16.30
CA GLY A 33 8.60 -13.31 16.38
C GLY A 33 9.77 -12.68 15.65
N GLU A 34 10.97 -13.17 15.98
CA GLU A 34 12.20 -12.74 15.33
C GLU A 34 13.21 -13.89 15.23
N SER A 35 14.11 -13.80 14.26
CA SER A 35 15.28 -14.64 14.10
C SER A 35 16.49 -13.77 13.75
N GLN A 36 17.65 -14.39 13.50
CA GLN A 36 18.85 -13.64 13.11
C GLN A 36 18.69 -12.83 11.81
N SER A 37 17.83 -13.26 10.91
CA SER A 37 17.71 -12.65 9.56
C SER A 37 16.29 -12.20 9.22
N PHE A 38 15.28 -12.65 9.94
CA PHE A 38 13.88 -12.40 9.61
C PHE A 38 13.06 -12.06 10.85
N ASP A 39 12.13 -11.14 10.66
CA ASP A 39 11.05 -10.84 11.58
C ASP A 39 9.76 -11.48 11.08
N LEU A 40 8.95 -11.98 12.01
CA LEU A 40 7.60 -12.47 11.75
C LEU A 40 6.59 -11.46 12.25
N TYR A 41 5.70 -11.07 11.36
CA TYR A 41 4.61 -10.14 11.66
C TYR A 41 3.26 -10.81 11.45
N GLU A 42 2.28 -10.41 12.27
CA GLU A 42 0.86 -10.73 12.11
C GLU A 42 0.11 -9.53 11.57
N ASN A 43 -0.73 -9.76 10.55
CA ASN A 43 -1.70 -8.80 10.05
C ASN A 43 -3.02 -8.99 10.78
N PRO A 44 -3.41 -8.09 11.68
CA PRO A 44 -4.67 -8.21 12.43
C PRO A 44 -5.91 -8.03 11.56
N ARG A 45 -5.76 -7.41 10.36
CA ARG A 45 -6.85 -7.16 9.42
C ARG A 45 -6.96 -8.21 8.31
N ALA A 46 -6.25 -9.34 8.41
CA ALA A 46 -6.38 -10.41 7.42
C ALA A 46 -7.81 -10.98 7.40
N LEU A 47 -8.51 -10.81 6.28
CA LEU A 47 -9.84 -11.38 6.09
C LEU A 47 -9.75 -12.92 5.97
N LYS A 48 -10.85 -13.62 6.29
CA LYS A 48 -10.97 -15.06 6.05
C LYS A 48 -11.05 -15.34 4.55
N ALA A 49 -10.87 -16.62 4.18
CA ALA A 49 -10.86 -17.06 2.78
C ALA A 49 -12.15 -16.78 2.00
N GLY A 50 -13.27 -16.49 2.69
CA GLY A 50 -14.55 -16.15 2.04
C GLY A 50 -15.27 -15.05 2.80
N TYR A 51 -15.77 -14.07 2.07
CA TYR A 51 -16.63 -12.99 2.56
C TYR A 51 -17.60 -12.59 1.45
N MET A 52 -18.78 -12.10 1.85
CA MET A 52 -19.78 -11.63 0.90
C MET A 52 -19.45 -10.22 0.42
N VAL A 53 -19.68 -9.98 -0.86
CA VAL A 53 -19.47 -8.67 -1.50
C VAL A 53 -20.72 -8.29 -2.30
N SER A 54 -20.82 -7.03 -2.68
CA SER A 54 -21.88 -6.55 -3.56
C SER A 54 -21.78 -7.18 -4.96
N ASP A 55 -22.92 -7.42 -5.61
CA ASP A 55 -22.99 -7.88 -7.01
C ASP A 55 -22.30 -6.90 -7.98
N SER A 56 -22.12 -5.64 -7.59
CA SER A 56 -21.40 -4.64 -8.39
C SER A 56 -19.94 -5.03 -8.68
N VAL A 57 -19.37 -5.99 -7.93
CA VAL A 57 -18.05 -6.54 -8.23
C VAL A 57 -18.00 -7.25 -9.58
N LEU A 58 -19.15 -7.77 -10.07
CA LEU A 58 -19.22 -8.45 -11.36
C LEU A 58 -19.06 -7.50 -12.56
N ASP A 59 -19.35 -6.23 -12.36
CA ASP A 59 -19.19 -5.18 -13.37
C ASP A 59 -17.79 -4.55 -13.32
N TYR A 60 -16.91 -5.08 -12.44
CA TYR A 60 -15.59 -4.53 -12.22
C TYR A 60 -14.60 -4.95 -13.31
N ALA A 61 -14.17 -3.98 -14.12
CA ALA A 61 -13.06 -4.17 -15.05
C ALA A 61 -11.73 -3.79 -14.37
N MET A 62 -10.81 -4.74 -14.26
CA MET A 62 -9.44 -4.49 -13.79
C MET A 62 -8.64 -3.80 -14.91
N GLU A 63 -8.91 -2.51 -15.09
CA GLU A 63 -8.19 -1.67 -16.06
C GLU A 63 -7.34 -0.64 -15.32
N GLY A 64 -6.16 -0.39 -15.85
CA GLY A 64 -5.24 0.65 -15.34
C GLY A 64 -3.90 0.09 -14.89
N THR A 65 -2.90 0.97 -14.95
CA THR A 65 -1.51 0.67 -14.58
C THR A 65 -1.16 1.15 -13.17
N ASN A 66 -1.97 2.07 -12.61
CA ASN A 66 -1.74 2.61 -11.26
C ASN A 66 -2.31 1.65 -10.20
N PRO A 67 -1.47 1.04 -9.35
CA PRO A 67 -1.91 0.06 -8.35
C PRO A 67 -2.93 0.62 -7.35
N LEU A 68 -2.81 1.90 -6.98
CA LEU A 68 -3.71 2.56 -6.02
C LEU A 68 -5.11 2.77 -6.60
N GLU A 69 -5.18 3.16 -7.88
CA GLU A 69 -6.45 3.32 -8.57
C GLU A 69 -7.15 1.97 -8.77
N VAL A 70 -6.39 0.92 -9.13
CA VAL A 70 -6.90 -0.45 -9.23
C VAL A 70 -7.48 -0.91 -7.89
N GLN A 71 -6.77 -0.67 -6.76
CA GLN A 71 -7.27 -1.01 -5.43
C GLN A 71 -8.51 -0.18 -5.04
N ASN A 72 -8.51 1.12 -5.34
CA ASN A 72 -9.68 1.97 -5.12
C ASN A 72 -10.93 1.49 -5.87
N ARG A 73 -10.76 1.08 -7.13
CA ARG A 73 -11.86 0.52 -7.94
C ARG A 73 -12.34 -0.80 -7.36
N LEU A 74 -11.41 -1.69 -6.99
CA LEU A 74 -11.75 -2.96 -6.35
C LEU A 74 -12.55 -2.73 -5.05
N LEU A 75 -12.07 -1.86 -4.17
CA LEU A 75 -12.78 -1.50 -2.94
C LEU A 75 -14.16 -0.89 -3.22
N SER A 76 -14.29 -0.06 -4.26
CA SER A 76 -15.60 0.44 -4.69
C SER A 76 -16.55 -0.66 -5.10
N GLY A 77 -16.06 -1.70 -5.81
CA GLY A 77 -16.87 -2.85 -6.21
C GLY A 77 -17.29 -3.75 -5.05
N ILE A 78 -16.40 -4.01 -4.09
CA ILE A 78 -16.64 -4.97 -3.00
C ILE A 78 -17.23 -4.35 -1.74
N ALA A 79 -16.92 -3.08 -1.45
CA ALA A 79 -17.31 -2.39 -0.21
C ALA A 79 -18.05 -1.05 -0.46
N GLY A 80 -18.24 -0.65 -1.72
CA GLY A 80 -18.86 0.63 -2.05
C GLY A 80 -18.04 1.86 -1.65
N LYS A 81 -16.75 1.70 -1.32
CA LYS A 81 -15.87 2.76 -0.80
C LYS A 81 -14.56 2.83 -1.55
N ARG A 82 -13.99 4.03 -1.61
CA ARG A 82 -12.59 4.27 -2.03
C ARG A 82 -11.79 4.59 -0.79
N LEU A 83 -10.55 4.10 -0.72
CA LEU A 83 -9.67 4.36 0.42
C LEU A 83 -8.70 5.51 0.12
N TYR A 84 -7.97 5.40 -1.00
CA TYR A 84 -6.92 6.35 -1.30
C TYR A 84 -7.47 7.66 -1.85
N LYS A 85 -7.06 8.77 -1.24
CA LYS A 85 -7.15 10.11 -1.83
C LYS A 85 -5.99 10.27 -2.79
N MET A 86 -6.28 10.45 -4.07
CA MET A 86 -5.28 10.48 -5.14
C MET A 86 -4.92 11.90 -5.50
N GLN A 87 -3.62 12.18 -5.67
CA GLN A 87 -3.09 13.46 -6.09
C GLN A 87 -1.91 13.26 -7.04
N THR A 88 -1.89 13.99 -8.15
CA THR A 88 -0.68 14.08 -8.99
C THR A 88 0.32 15.00 -8.32
N VAL A 89 1.56 14.58 -8.26
CA VAL A 89 2.69 15.33 -7.73
C VAL A 89 3.70 15.49 -8.86
N SER A 90 4.12 16.73 -9.12
CA SER A 90 5.16 17.05 -10.09
C SER A 90 6.50 17.20 -9.38
N SER A 91 7.58 16.81 -10.05
CA SER A 91 8.93 17.01 -9.52
C SER A 91 9.28 18.51 -9.44
N GLU A 92 10.00 18.90 -8.40
CA GLU A 92 10.51 20.26 -8.24
C GLU A 92 11.79 20.52 -9.05
N ALA A 93 12.60 19.49 -9.26
CA ALA A 93 13.85 19.58 -10.00
C ALA A 93 14.08 18.33 -10.86
N VAL A 94 14.72 18.55 -12.02
CA VAL A 94 15.24 17.48 -12.88
C VAL A 94 16.68 17.81 -13.19
N TRP A 95 17.60 16.96 -12.77
CA TRP A 95 19.01 17.12 -13.05
C TRP A 95 19.66 15.80 -13.43
N ALA A 96 20.30 15.75 -14.61
CA ALA A 96 21.03 14.57 -15.09
C ALA A 96 20.26 13.22 -15.02
N GLY A 97 18.93 13.24 -15.26
CA GLY A 97 18.10 12.04 -15.18
C GLY A 97 17.56 11.72 -13.78
N THR A 98 17.84 12.57 -12.80
CA THR A 98 17.32 12.47 -11.43
C THR A 98 16.19 13.46 -11.22
N VAL A 99 15.12 13.05 -10.56
CA VAL A 99 13.96 13.87 -10.20
C VAL A 99 13.78 13.89 -8.68
N ASP A 100 13.36 15.05 -8.16
CA ASP A 100 13.08 15.23 -6.74
C ASP A 100 11.57 15.55 -6.57
N PHE A 101 10.94 14.84 -5.64
CA PHE A 101 9.55 15.07 -5.23
C PHE A 101 9.50 15.44 -3.75
N ASP A 102 8.85 16.56 -3.44
CA ASP A 102 8.51 16.97 -2.08
C ASP A 102 7.05 16.62 -1.78
N ILE A 103 6.85 15.60 -0.95
CA ILE A 103 5.56 15.03 -0.64
C ILE A 103 5.10 15.51 0.73
N SER A 104 4.05 16.31 0.77
CA SER A 104 3.44 16.75 2.03
C SER A 104 2.43 15.71 2.53
N LEU A 105 2.70 15.13 3.68
CA LEU A 105 1.80 14.23 4.40
C LEU A 105 1.26 14.92 5.66
N LYS A 106 -0.04 14.79 5.91
CA LYS A 106 -0.67 15.27 7.15
C LYS A 106 -0.48 14.27 8.28
N LYS A 107 -0.46 14.78 9.51
CA LYS A 107 -0.44 13.94 10.70
C LYS A 107 -1.44 12.78 10.62
N GLY A 108 -0.98 11.56 10.81
CA GLY A 108 -1.77 10.34 10.80
C GLY A 108 -2.28 9.89 9.43
N GLU A 109 -1.83 10.52 8.34
CA GLU A 109 -2.02 10.01 6.98
C GLU A 109 -0.88 9.07 6.63
N HIS A 110 -1.22 7.91 6.07
CA HIS A 110 -0.28 7.02 5.41
C HIS A 110 -0.18 7.37 3.93
N GLY A 111 1.03 7.41 3.40
CA GLY A 111 1.31 7.78 2.01
C GLY A 111 1.94 6.66 1.19
N TYR A 112 1.45 6.46 -0.02
CA TYR A 112 2.09 5.69 -1.09
C TYR A 112 2.36 6.59 -2.28
N LEU A 113 3.57 6.50 -2.83
CA LEU A 113 3.94 7.21 -4.06
C LEU A 113 4.13 6.19 -5.19
N TYR A 114 3.42 6.40 -6.29
CA TYR A 114 3.60 5.65 -7.52
C TYR A 114 4.21 6.54 -8.60
N ILE A 115 5.37 6.14 -9.12
CA ILE A 115 6.06 6.80 -10.23
C ILE A 115 5.75 5.98 -11.49
N PRO A 116 4.91 6.48 -12.43
CA PRO A 116 4.54 5.72 -13.62
C PRO A 116 5.72 5.56 -14.58
N GLY A 117 5.66 4.55 -15.46
CA GLY A 117 6.68 4.30 -16.49
C GLY A 117 7.67 3.22 -16.12
N THR A 118 8.94 3.43 -16.48
CA THR A 118 10.03 2.49 -16.18
C THR A 118 10.42 2.59 -14.72
N GLU A 119 10.78 1.44 -14.14
CA GLU A 119 11.28 1.37 -12.77
C GLU A 119 12.56 2.21 -12.62
N PRO A 120 12.64 3.12 -11.64
CA PRO A 120 13.85 3.87 -11.34
C PRO A 120 15.01 2.93 -10.96
N GLU A 121 16.23 3.26 -11.41
CA GLU A 121 17.42 2.49 -11.04
C GLU A 121 17.75 2.64 -9.55
N THR A 122 17.63 3.86 -9.03
CA THR A 122 17.81 4.17 -7.61
C THR A 122 16.67 5.05 -7.12
N VAL A 123 16.31 4.86 -5.84
CA VAL A 123 15.34 5.69 -5.12
C VAL A 123 15.87 5.96 -3.72
N THR A 124 15.80 7.21 -3.29
CA THR A 124 16.06 7.59 -1.89
C THR A 124 14.82 8.23 -1.27
N ILE A 125 14.58 7.94 0.00
CA ILE A 125 13.53 8.59 0.81
C ILE A 125 14.23 9.27 1.98
N ASN A 126 14.09 10.59 2.09
CA ASN A 126 14.78 11.40 3.10
C ASN A 126 16.29 11.15 3.13
N GLY A 127 16.91 11.01 1.96
CA GLY A 127 18.34 10.76 1.81
C GLY A 127 18.79 9.32 2.14
N GLN A 128 17.88 8.41 2.43
CA GLN A 128 18.18 6.99 2.65
C GLN A 128 17.81 6.16 1.41
N GLU A 129 18.80 5.53 0.81
CA GLU A 129 18.60 4.65 -0.35
C GLU A 129 17.67 3.50 0.01
N GLN A 130 16.62 3.31 -0.80
CA GLN A 130 15.71 2.19 -0.72
C GLN A 130 16.30 1.02 -1.52
N LYS A 131 16.81 0.03 -0.79
CA LYS A 131 17.29 -1.21 -1.44
C LYS A 131 16.12 -2.06 -1.85
N SER A 132 15.90 -2.14 -3.15
CA SER A 132 14.91 -3.06 -3.70
C SER A 132 15.54 -4.42 -3.93
N ASP A 133 15.47 -5.29 -2.94
CA ASP A 133 15.85 -6.69 -3.16
C ASP A 133 14.80 -7.47 -3.97
N TYR A 134 13.56 -6.94 -4.14
CA TYR A 134 12.43 -7.68 -4.74
C TYR A 134 11.25 -6.84 -5.25
N TRP A 135 11.35 -5.50 -5.37
CA TRP A 135 10.16 -4.66 -5.59
C TRP A 135 10.32 -3.74 -6.79
N ASN A 136 9.21 -3.45 -7.43
CA ASN A 136 9.09 -2.31 -8.32
C ASN A 136 9.48 -1.04 -7.58
N ASN A 137 10.65 -0.47 -7.87
CA ASN A 137 11.12 0.80 -7.29
C ASN A 137 10.21 1.98 -7.62
N ASN A 138 9.19 1.78 -8.45
CA ASN A 138 8.22 2.81 -8.81
C ASN A 138 6.98 2.85 -7.91
N PHE A 139 6.90 1.97 -6.88
CA PHE A 139 5.82 1.99 -5.89
C PHE A 139 6.41 2.03 -4.48
N LEU A 140 6.32 3.19 -3.84
CA LEU A 140 7.02 3.50 -2.61
C LEU A 140 6.05 3.65 -1.45
N ASP A 141 6.35 3.00 -0.34
CA ASP A 141 5.70 3.21 0.95
C ASP A 141 6.41 4.35 1.67
N LEU A 142 5.72 5.48 1.85
CA LEU A 142 6.25 6.66 2.52
C LEU A 142 6.01 6.64 4.04
N GLY A 143 5.18 5.72 4.52
CA GLY A 143 4.86 5.58 5.94
C GLY A 143 3.83 6.57 6.46
N THR A 144 3.70 6.58 7.81
CA THR A 144 2.81 7.47 8.57
C THR A 144 3.63 8.27 9.57
N TYR A 145 3.24 9.53 9.82
CA TYR A 145 3.97 10.43 10.72
C TYR A 145 3.04 11.03 11.79
N ASP A 146 3.60 11.26 12.98
CA ASP A 146 2.88 11.85 14.12
C ASP A 146 2.69 13.36 14.02
N THR A 147 3.28 13.99 13.01
CA THR A 147 3.17 15.43 12.71
C THR A 147 3.03 15.62 11.20
N ASP A 148 2.56 16.80 10.79
CA ASP A 148 2.64 17.20 9.37
C ASP A 148 4.11 17.15 8.94
N THR A 149 4.40 16.43 7.87
CA THR A 149 5.77 16.12 7.44
C THR A 149 5.90 16.28 5.93
N VAL A 150 7.05 16.78 5.50
CA VAL A 150 7.46 16.73 4.09
C VAL A 150 8.44 15.57 3.93
N VAL A 151 8.14 14.67 3.02
CA VAL A 151 8.98 13.52 2.66
C VAL A 151 9.67 13.84 1.35
N HIS A 152 10.99 13.83 1.35
CA HIS A 152 11.80 14.06 0.15
C HIS A 152 12.08 12.74 -0.53
N VAL A 153 11.70 12.62 -1.79
CA VAL A 153 11.93 11.43 -2.63
C VAL A 153 12.76 11.83 -3.84
N THR A 154 13.94 11.24 -3.95
CA THR A 154 14.81 11.38 -5.13
C THR A 154 14.82 10.07 -5.90
N ALA A 155 14.59 10.11 -7.21
CA ALA A 155 14.56 8.93 -8.06
C ALA A 155 15.33 9.16 -9.37
N GLU A 156 16.14 8.19 -9.79
CA GLU A 156 16.78 8.17 -11.10
C GLU A 156 15.78 7.72 -12.17
N THR A 157 15.04 8.68 -12.72
CA THR A 157 14.00 8.45 -13.71
C THR A 157 13.80 9.68 -14.58
N GLY A 158 13.33 9.50 -15.81
CA GLY A 158 12.91 10.62 -16.67
C GLY A 158 11.48 11.10 -16.41
N MET A 159 10.75 10.47 -15.49
CA MET A 159 9.36 10.80 -15.20
C MET A 159 9.26 11.95 -14.20
N GLN A 160 8.60 13.05 -14.62
CA GLN A 160 8.47 14.27 -13.82
C GLN A 160 7.16 14.34 -13.02
N GLU A 161 6.31 13.33 -13.15
CA GLU A 161 5.04 13.25 -12.45
C GLU A 161 4.93 11.90 -11.74
N ALA A 162 4.43 11.95 -10.53
CA ALA A 162 4.10 10.79 -9.70
C ALA A 162 2.67 10.90 -9.20
N VAL A 163 2.12 9.80 -8.70
CA VAL A 163 0.79 9.76 -8.09
C VAL A 163 0.93 9.42 -6.62
N LEU A 164 0.56 10.37 -5.78
CA LEU A 164 0.43 10.18 -4.35
C LEU A 164 -0.97 9.63 -4.03
N GLY A 165 -1.04 8.55 -3.28
CA GLY A 165 -2.26 8.09 -2.63
C GLY A 165 -2.12 8.16 -1.13
N THR A 166 -3.04 8.83 -0.45
CA THR A 166 -3.04 8.91 1.01
C THR A 166 -4.33 8.34 1.59
N TYR A 167 -4.25 7.79 2.80
CA TYR A 167 -5.41 7.36 3.57
C TYR A 167 -5.14 7.47 5.07
N ARG A 168 -6.19 7.39 5.89
CA ARG A 168 -6.08 7.26 7.34
C ARG A 168 -6.37 5.83 7.75
N GLU A 169 -5.69 5.38 8.78
CA GLU A 169 -5.86 4.02 9.31
C GLU A 169 -7.32 3.75 9.73
N SER A 170 -8.02 4.75 10.27
CA SER A 170 -9.45 4.67 10.58
C SER A 170 -10.34 4.37 9.37
N ASP A 171 -9.97 4.88 8.19
CA ASP A 171 -10.75 4.64 6.97
C ASP A 171 -10.59 3.18 6.50
N LEU A 172 -9.39 2.61 6.68
CA LEU A 172 -9.12 1.20 6.42
C LEU A 172 -9.82 0.29 7.45
N ASP A 173 -9.83 0.69 8.75
CA ASP A 173 -10.56 -0.03 9.81
C ASP A 173 -12.06 -0.12 9.48
N GLU A 174 -12.65 0.97 9.02
CA GLU A 174 -14.08 0.98 8.65
C GLU A 174 -14.38 -0.02 7.51
N ILE A 175 -13.51 -0.09 6.50
CA ILE A 175 -13.64 -1.07 5.41
C ILE A 175 -13.46 -2.50 5.93
N TYR A 176 -12.45 -2.72 6.78
CA TYR A 176 -12.21 -4.03 7.40
C TYR A 176 -13.40 -4.50 8.23
N GLU A 177 -13.94 -3.67 9.10
CA GLU A 177 -15.11 -4.00 9.94
C GLU A 177 -16.32 -4.36 9.08
N MET A 178 -16.57 -3.61 8.01
CA MET A 178 -17.64 -3.91 7.06
C MET A 178 -17.47 -5.29 6.43
N LEU A 179 -16.29 -5.58 5.87
CA LEU A 179 -16.04 -6.86 5.18
C LEU A 179 -15.93 -8.03 6.16
N SER A 180 -15.34 -7.82 7.33
CA SER A 180 -15.18 -8.85 8.36
C SER A 180 -16.51 -9.29 8.96
N SER A 181 -17.50 -8.38 9.06
CA SER A 181 -18.86 -8.71 9.50
C SER A 181 -19.60 -9.65 8.53
N GLN A 182 -19.13 -9.74 7.29
CA GLN A 182 -19.72 -10.56 6.22
C GLN A 182 -18.89 -11.81 5.91
N GLN A 183 -17.93 -12.16 6.76
CA GLN A 183 -17.08 -13.33 6.58
C GLN A 183 -17.86 -14.64 6.78
N MET A 184 -17.51 -15.61 5.95
CA MET A 184 -18.02 -16.98 6.06
C MET A 184 -17.20 -17.77 7.07
N ASP A 185 -17.88 -18.46 8.00
CA ASP A 185 -17.23 -19.46 8.86
C ASP A 185 -17.28 -20.84 8.20
N LEU A 186 -16.11 -21.34 7.83
CA LEU A 186 -15.96 -22.69 7.32
C LEU A 186 -15.92 -23.67 8.50
N LYS A 187 -17.06 -24.33 8.79
CA LYS A 187 -17.12 -25.42 9.76
C LYS A 187 -17.08 -26.75 9.01
N ASN A 188 -16.08 -27.58 9.32
CA ASN A 188 -15.92 -28.95 8.77
C ASN A 188 -15.91 -29.00 7.23
N GLY A 189 -15.31 -28.01 6.57
CA GLY A 189 -15.24 -27.96 5.11
C GLY A 189 -16.55 -27.62 4.41
N LYS A 190 -17.59 -27.23 5.16
CA LYS A 190 -18.86 -26.71 4.61
C LYS A 190 -19.03 -25.28 5.10
N GLY A 191 -19.26 -24.34 4.16
CA GLY A 191 -19.63 -22.97 4.49
C GLY A 191 -21.02 -22.96 5.17
N THR A 192 -21.15 -22.14 6.22
CA THR A 192 -22.44 -21.80 6.84
C THR A 192 -22.70 -20.33 6.59
#